data_467f167c1689967e52d3148f32a4e954
#
_entry.id   467f167c1689967e52d3148f32a4e954
#
_cell.length_a   1.000
_cell.length_b   1.000
_cell.length_c   1.000
_cell.angle_alpha   90.00
_cell.angle_beta   90.00
_cell.angle_gamma   90.00
#
_symmetry.space_group_name_H-M   'P 1'
#
loop_
_entity.id
_entity.type
_entity.pdbx_description
1 polymer ?
#
loop_
_entity_poly.entity_id
_entity_poly.type
_entity_poly.pdbx_seq_one_letter_code
_entity_poly.pdbx_strand_id
1 'polypeptide(L)'
;MAHRRLCGALGAASVNMATFAPFRFIRLSATKRMVRALTAAAMLGLLLGCAAPQKVVEQTIGSPERNSWDSAAISRWEGMQFPNKEDTRYTLDQQAPIDAQGVRSALRAQSNASASMLRTDVSIRPEDLRHVHFSWLVPTLIQEADLATRQGDDSPVRLVLAFEGDRGNFSAKDAALNELTRLMTGKEMPYATLMYVWCNKRPVGTIIQNARTDRIRKFVIESGPMGLRQWRNYERDIRADFEAAFGEAPGKLVGIGIMTDSDNTRSQTQAWYGKISLK
;
A
#
# COMPACT_ATOMS: atom_id res chain seq x y z
N MET A 1 -18.22 50.09 41.67
CA MET A 1 -18.71 49.60 42.96
C MET A 1 -18.72 48.07 42.96
N ALA A 2 -18.07 47.55 43.96
CA ALA A 2 -18.10 46.24 44.58
C ALA A 2 -17.52 45.03 43.86
N HIS A 3 -16.32 44.74 44.29
CA HIS A 3 -15.64 43.48 44.49
C HIS A 3 -16.51 42.29 44.93
N ARG A 4 -16.24 41.08 44.42
CA ARG A 4 -16.05 39.92 45.31
C ARG A 4 -15.14 38.84 44.65
N ARG A 5 -14.00 38.63 45.28
CA ARG A 5 -13.14 37.44 45.16
C ARG A 5 -13.80 36.29 45.94
N LEU A 6 -13.61 35.04 45.45
CA LEU A 6 -13.60 33.87 46.32
C LEU A 6 -12.54 32.88 45.80
N CYS A 7 -11.63 32.63 46.74
CA CYS A 7 -10.62 31.58 46.73
C CYS A 7 -11.25 30.20 47.09
N GLY A 8 -10.55 29.14 46.67
CA GLY A 8 -10.65 27.78 47.24
C GLY A 8 -10.71 26.73 46.12
N ALA A 9 -9.99 25.64 46.10
CA ALA A 9 -9.08 24.97 46.97
C ALA A 9 -8.30 23.95 46.12
N LEU A 10 -7.05 23.82 46.45
CA LEU A 10 -6.14 22.78 45.97
C LEU A 10 -6.58 21.41 46.50
N GLY A 11 -6.84 20.47 45.60
CA GLY A 11 -7.02 19.05 45.91
C GLY A 11 -5.80 18.26 45.34
N ALA A 12 -4.87 17.93 46.23
CA ALA A 12 -3.74 17.03 45.94
C ALA A 12 -4.30 15.58 45.83
N ALA A 13 -4.13 14.96 44.69
CA ALA A 13 -4.34 13.53 44.51
C ALA A 13 -2.98 12.83 44.62
N SER A 14 -2.86 12.01 45.66
CA SER A 14 -1.72 11.16 45.98
C SER A 14 -1.48 10.08 44.93
N VAL A 15 -0.26 9.98 44.47
CA VAL A 15 0.25 8.90 43.60
C VAL A 15 0.50 7.68 44.46
N ASN A 16 -0.22 6.60 44.24
CA ASN A 16 0.02 5.30 44.85
C ASN A 16 1.11 4.58 44.04
N MET A 17 2.27 4.44 44.66
CA MET A 17 3.38 3.57 44.23
C MET A 17 2.97 2.11 44.47
N ALA A 18 2.74 1.35 43.41
CA ALA A 18 2.63 -0.11 43.48
C ALA A 18 4.03 -0.73 43.37
N THR A 19 4.39 -1.40 44.42
CA THR A 19 5.62 -2.17 44.64
C THR A 19 5.82 -3.30 43.64
N PHE A 20 6.97 -3.33 43.00
CA PHE A 20 7.47 -4.45 42.20
C PHE A 20 7.93 -5.59 43.10
N ALA A 21 7.39 -6.79 42.89
CA ALA A 21 7.90 -8.04 43.48
C ALA A 21 8.98 -8.67 42.54
N PRO A 22 10.05 -9.24 43.09
CA PRO A 22 11.14 -9.77 42.29
C PRO A 22 10.85 -11.18 41.77
N PHE A 23 11.18 -11.39 40.50
CA PHE A 23 11.17 -12.71 39.84
C PHE A 23 12.26 -13.59 40.42
N ARG A 24 11.84 -14.79 40.93
CA ARG A 24 12.73 -15.84 41.37
C ARG A 24 13.29 -16.61 40.17
N PHE A 25 14.60 -16.62 40.05
CA PHE A 25 15.36 -17.52 39.18
C PHE A 25 15.29 -18.95 39.72
N ILE A 26 14.74 -19.88 38.96
CA ILE A 26 14.84 -21.30 39.22
C ILE A 26 16.10 -21.83 38.51
N ARG A 27 17.10 -22.19 39.31
CA ARG A 27 18.24 -22.99 38.87
C ARG A 27 17.80 -24.44 38.72
N LEU A 28 17.91 -24.99 37.52
CA LEU A 28 17.91 -26.44 37.35
C LEU A 28 19.35 -26.97 37.28
N SER A 29 19.66 -27.83 38.23
CA SER A 29 20.92 -28.53 38.42
C SER A 29 21.16 -29.59 37.34
N ALA A 30 22.38 -29.64 36.88
CA ALA A 30 22.93 -30.72 36.08
C ALA A 30 23.03 -32.03 36.89
N THR A 31 22.53 -33.12 36.38
CA THR A 31 22.93 -34.47 36.82
C THR A 31 23.46 -35.26 35.64
N LYS A 32 24.74 -35.59 35.79
CA LYS A 32 25.48 -36.55 35.00
C LYS A 32 24.85 -37.95 35.16
N ARG A 33 24.72 -38.67 34.07
CA ARG A 33 24.92 -40.15 34.09
C ARG A 33 25.53 -40.60 32.78
N MET A 34 26.79 -41.00 32.88
CA MET A 34 27.55 -41.88 32.04
C MET A 34 27.02 -43.31 32.17
N VAL A 35 26.88 -44.08 31.11
CA VAL A 35 27.19 -45.52 31.09
C VAL A 35 27.18 -46.08 29.65
N ARG A 36 28.39 -46.54 29.17
CA ARG A 36 28.74 -47.72 28.39
C ARG A 36 28.12 -47.90 26.99
N ALA A 37 28.89 -47.77 25.93
CA ALA A 37 29.85 -48.68 25.27
C ALA A 37 29.33 -50.10 25.01
N LEU A 38 29.20 -50.46 23.72
CA LEU A 38 29.86 -51.63 23.10
C LEU A 38 29.31 -51.86 21.66
N THR A 39 30.20 -51.72 20.70
CA THR A 39 30.54 -52.56 19.53
C THR A 39 29.43 -53.19 18.69
N ALA A 40 29.42 -52.84 17.40
CA ALA A 40 29.50 -53.82 16.32
C ALA A 40 30.00 -53.17 15.04
N ALA A 41 31.02 -53.74 14.46
CA ALA A 41 31.73 -53.33 13.26
C ALA A 41 31.03 -53.80 11.98
N ALA A 42 31.42 -53.14 10.90
CA ALA A 42 31.44 -53.62 9.52
C ALA A 42 30.10 -53.60 8.74
N MET A 43 29.95 -52.67 7.80
CA MET A 43 30.00 -53.01 6.36
C MET A 43 30.32 -51.78 5.54
N LEU A 44 31.43 -51.89 4.88
CA LEU A 44 31.98 -51.02 3.85
C LEU A 44 31.06 -51.07 2.63
N GLY A 45 30.48 -49.95 2.26
CA GLY A 45 29.74 -49.78 1.02
C GLY A 45 30.08 -48.43 0.44
N LEU A 46 31.18 -48.38 -0.37
CA LEU A 46 31.54 -47.27 -1.23
C LEU A 46 30.43 -47.09 -2.26
N LEU A 47 29.59 -46.07 -2.09
CA LEU A 47 28.84 -45.45 -3.17
C LEU A 47 29.40 -44.05 -3.34
N LEU A 48 30.33 -43.91 -4.21
CA LEU A 48 30.72 -42.66 -4.85
C LEU A 48 29.54 -42.17 -5.70
N GLY A 49 28.60 -41.49 -5.04
CA GLY A 49 27.60 -40.69 -5.72
C GLY A 49 28.25 -39.37 -6.14
N CYS A 50 28.54 -39.20 -7.41
CA CYS A 50 28.84 -37.89 -7.99
C CYS A 50 27.63 -36.99 -7.75
N ALA A 51 27.70 -36.13 -6.74
CA ALA A 51 26.82 -35.00 -6.63
C ALA A 51 27.20 -34.03 -7.76
N ALA A 52 26.48 -34.12 -8.85
CA ALA A 52 26.50 -33.05 -9.85
C ALA A 52 26.09 -31.76 -9.15
N PRO A 53 26.77 -30.61 -9.37
CA PRO A 53 26.31 -29.34 -8.80
C PRO A 53 24.91 -29.10 -9.34
N GLN A 54 23.91 -29.11 -8.45
CA GLN A 54 22.60 -28.58 -8.80
C GLN A 54 22.82 -27.11 -9.18
N LYS A 55 22.76 -26.84 -10.48
CA LYS A 55 22.54 -25.48 -10.97
C LYS A 55 21.31 -24.99 -10.23
N VAL A 56 21.53 -24.05 -9.31
CA VAL A 56 20.45 -23.19 -8.82
C VAL A 56 19.90 -22.55 -10.10
N VAL A 57 18.80 -23.07 -10.59
CA VAL A 57 18.02 -22.43 -11.64
C VAL A 57 17.53 -21.16 -10.96
N GLU A 58 18.26 -20.08 -11.20
CA GLU A 58 17.82 -18.72 -10.97
C GLU A 58 16.44 -18.65 -11.64
N GLN A 59 15.38 -18.60 -10.83
CA GLN A 59 14.02 -18.55 -11.35
C GLN A 59 13.85 -17.22 -12.07
N THR A 60 14.21 -17.26 -13.32
CA THR A 60 14.03 -16.22 -14.29
C THR A 60 12.53 -16.03 -14.49
N ILE A 61 12.07 -14.80 -14.27
CA ILE A 61 10.80 -14.23 -14.72
C ILE A 61 9.59 -14.92 -14.08
N GLY A 62 9.00 -14.22 -13.10
CA GLY A 62 7.68 -14.59 -12.58
C GLY A 62 6.72 -14.80 -13.74
N SER A 63 6.07 -15.97 -13.77
CA SER A 63 5.07 -16.27 -14.78
C SER A 63 4.04 -15.12 -14.84
N PRO A 64 3.50 -14.79 -16.02
CA PRO A 64 2.51 -13.72 -16.19
C PRO A 64 1.32 -13.80 -15.23
N GLU A 65 1.02 -14.98 -14.71
CA GLU A 65 -0.05 -15.23 -13.74
C GLU A 65 0.25 -14.75 -12.32
N ARG A 66 1.52 -14.62 -11.90
CA ARG A 66 1.86 -14.17 -10.53
C ARG A 66 1.51 -12.72 -10.25
N ASN A 67 1.49 -11.89 -11.27
CA ASN A 67 1.23 -10.45 -11.17
C ASN A 67 -0.10 -10.08 -11.81
N SER A 68 -1.11 -10.93 -11.63
CA SER A 68 -2.46 -10.75 -12.16
C SER A 68 -3.48 -11.04 -11.07
N TRP A 69 -4.34 -10.08 -10.80
CA TRP A 69 -5.33 -10.15 -9.72
C TRP A 69 -6.72 -9.82 -10.26
N ASP A 70 -7.64 -10.73 -10.13
CA ASP A 70 -9.06 -10.46 -10.27
C ASP A 70 -9.60 -9.77 -9.01
N SER A 71 -10.85 -9.36 -9.03
CA SER A 71 -11.49 -8.68 -7.92
C SER A 71 -11.52 -9.51 -6.62
N ALA A 72 -11.61 -10.84 -6.73
CA ALA A 72 -11.56 -11.73 -5.57
C ALA A 72 -10.15 -11.81 -4.97
N ALA A 73 -9.11 -11.76 -5.80
CA ALA A 73 -7.72 -11.68 -5.33
C ALA A 73 -7.45 -10.31 -4.68
N ILE A 74 -7.90 -9.21 -5.31
CA ILE A 74 -7.73 -7.86 -4.78
C ILE A 74 -8.46 -7.69 -3.43
N SER A 75 -9.62 -8.32 -3.23
CA SER A 75 -10.35 -8.24 -1.96
C SER A 75 -9.61 -8.84 -0.76
N ARG A 76 -8.56 -9.63 -1.02
CA ARG A 76 -7.69 -10.24 0.00
C ARG A 76 -6.37 -9.48 0.20
N TRP A 77 -6.17 -8.37 -0.48
CA TRP A 77 -5.00 -7.52 -0.28
C TRP A 77 -4.99 -6.94 1.14
N GLU A 78 -3.81 -6.57 1.61
CA GLU A 78 -3.63 -5.94 2.92
C GLU A 78 -4.33 -4.58 2.96
N GLY A 79 -5.16 -4.37 3.99
CA GLY A 79 -5.73 -3.05 4.28
C GLY A 79 -4.69 -2.12 4.88
N MET A 80 -4.53 -0.94 4.30
CA MET A 80 -3.68 0.11 4.85
C MET A 80 -4.54 1.29 5.31
N GLN A 81 -4.54 1.52 6.62
CA GLN A 81 -5.24 2.62 7.27
C GLN A 81 -4.37 3.86 7.30
N PHE A 82 -4.99 5.02 7.25
CA PHE A 82 -4.30 6.30 7.45
C PHE A 82 -4.62 6.87 8.83
N PRO A 83 -3.63 7.45 9.54
CA PRO A 83 -3.86 8.00 10.87
C PRO A 83 -4.99 9.03 10.89
N ASN A 84 -5.91 8.88 11.85
CA ASN A 84 -7.08 9.76 12.05
C ASN A 84 -8.03 9.84 10.84
N LYS A 85 -8.12 8.78 10.04
CA LYS A 85 -9.08 8.64 8.96
C LYS A 85 -9.97 7.44 9.20
N GLU A 86 -11.24 7.58 8.82
CA GLU A 86 -12.16 6.45 8.72
C GLU A 86 -11.78 5.60 7.50
N ASP A 87 -12.08 4.31 7.55
CA ASP A 87 -11.76 3.40 6.49
C ASP A 87 -12.77 3.43 5.35
N THR A 88 -12.29 3.41 4.13
CA THR A 88 -13.08 3.10 2.94
C THR A 88 -13.47 1.62 2.98
N ARG A 89 -14.72 1.33 2.71
CA ARG A 89 -15.24 -0.04 2.68
C ARG A 89 -15.00 -0.66 1.32
N TYR A 90 -14.26 -1.78 1.29
CA TYR A 90 -14.03 -2.59 0.09
C TYR A 90 -14.78 -3.91 0.21
N THR A 91 -15.62 -4.23 -0.75
CA THR A 91 -16.44 -5.46 -0.76
C THR A 91 -16.50 -6.08 -2.15
N LEU A 92 -16.42 -7.40 -2.21
CA LEU A 92 -16.65 -8.10 -3.47
C LEU A 92 -18.14 -7.96 -3.87
N ASP A 93 -18.39 -7.42 -5.05
CA ASP A 93 -19.72 -7.20 -5.59
C ASP A 93 -19.94 -8.18 -6.77
N GLN A 94 -20.82 -9.15 -6.56
CA GLN A 94 -21.19 -10.16 -7.58
C GLN A 94 -22.19 -9.62 -8.59
N GLN A 95 -22.75 -8.43 -8.32
CA GLN A 95 -23.75 -7.76 -9.17
C GLN A 95 -23.25 -6.39 -9.63
N ALA A 96 -21.94 -6.26 -9.79
CA ALA A 96 -21.35 -5.04 -10.33
C ALA A 96 -21.97 -4.70 -11.70
N PRO A 97 -22.01 -3.41 -12.08
CA PRO A 97 -22.51 -3.01 -13.39
C PRO A 97 -21.83 -3.83 -14.50
N ILE A 98 -22.62 -4.38 -15.43
CA ILE A 98 -22.11 -5.21 -16.52
C ILE A 98 -21.54 -4.30 -17.61
N ASP A 99 -20.37 -4.64 -18.12
CA ASP A 99 -19.80 -4.02 -19.31
C ASP A 99 -20.07 -4.85 -20.58
N ALA A 100 -19.59 -4.34 -21.72
CA ALA A 100 -19.73 -5.04 -23.00
C ALA A 100 -18.98 -6.40 -23.02
N GLN A 101 -18.04 -6.62 -22.10
CA GLN A 101 -17.27 -7.86 -21.93
C GLN A 101 -17.94 -8.82 -20.92
N GLY A 102 -19.08 -8.43 -20.35
CA GLY A 102 -19.85 -9.26 -19.43
C GLY A 102 -19.23 -9.45 -18.05
N VAL A 103 -18.47 -8.48 -17.56
CA VAL A 103 -17.94 -8.49 -16.19
C VAL A 103 -19.10 -8.46 -15.20
N ARG A 104 -19.18 -9.48 -14.33
CA ARG A 104 -20.26 -9.65 -13.35
C ARG A 104 -19.77 -9.55 -11.90
N SER A 105 -18.45 -9.59 -11.68
CA SER A 105 -17.85 -9.51 -10.36
C SER A 105 -16.76 -8.46 -10.37
N ALA A 106 -16.81 -7.53 -9.41
CA ALA A 106 -15.83 -6.49 -9.26
C ALA A 106 -15.65 -6.14 -7.77
N LEU A 107 -14.58 -5.48 -7.41
CA LEU A 107 -14.39 -4.98 -6.06
C LEU A 107 -15.02 -3.59 -5.95
N ARG A 108 -16.07 -3.49 -5.17
CA ARG A 108 -16.75 -2.24 -4.86
C ARG A 108 -16.02 -1.52 -3.72
N ALA A 109 -15.68 -0.26 -3.95
CA ALA A 109 -15.17 0.66 -2.95
C ALA A 109 -16.24 1.70 -2.62
N GLN A 110 -16.48 1.93 -1.33
CA GLN A 110 -17.42 2.93 -0.82
C GLN A 110 -16.71 3.78 0.22
N SER A 111 -16.57 5.06 -0.04
CA SER A 111 -15.99 6.04 0.87
C SER A 111 -17.08 7.01 1.35
N ASN A 112 -17.09 7.26 2.65
CA ASN A 112 -17.94 8.25 3.30
C ASN A 112 -17.08 9.10 4.22
N ALA A 113 -16.61 10.23 3.75
CA ALA A 113 -15.62 11.07 4.41
C ALA A 113 -14.42 10.25 4.94
N SER A 114 -13.98 9.27 4.16
CA SER A 114 -13.03 8.25 4.59
C SER A 114 -11.88 8.10 3.58
N ALA A 115 -10.77 7.50 4.04
CA ALA A 115 -9.64 7.16 3.21
C ALA A 115 -8.92 5.94 3.77
N SER A 116 -8.79 4.90 2.96
CA SER A 116 -7.90 3.77 3.19
C SER A 116 -7.53 3.14 1.87
N MET A 117 -6.60 2.21 1.87
CA MET A 117 -6.10 1.55 0.67
C MET A 117 -6.07 0.04 0.86
N LEU A 118 -6.34 -0.70 -0.20
CA LEU A 118 -5.92 -2.11 -0.30
C LEU A 118 -4.64 -2.18 -1.12
N ARG A 119 -3.64 -2.92 -0.62
CA ARG A 119 -2.34 -3.04 -1.26
C ARG A 119 -1.78 -4.46 -1.18
N THR A 120 -0.86 -4.77 -2.08
CA THR A 120 -0.04 -5.96 -1.99
C THR A 120 1.40 -5.63 -2.36
N ASP A 121 2.34 -6.35 -1.76
CA ASP A 121 3.74 -6.22 -2.11
C ASP A 121 4.00 -6.96 -3.43
N VAL A 122 4.85 -6.36 -4.25
CA VAL A 122 5.39 -6.93 -5.49
C VAL A 122 6.89 -6.74 -5.51
N SER A 123 7.58 -7.37 -6.45
CA SER A 123 9.03 -7.22 -6.58
C SER A 123 9.40 -7.32 -8.05
N ILE A 124 9.35 -6.17 -8.74
CA ILE A 124 9.64 -6.10 -10.18
C ILE A 124 10.83 -5.17 -10.38
N ARG A 125 11.89 -5.69 -10.95
CA ARG A 125 13.11 -4.94 -11.22
C ARG A 125 12.85 -3.86 -12.28
N PRO A 126 13.62 -2.77 -12.29
CA PRO A 126 13.43 -1.68 -13.26
C PRO A 126 13.46 -2.14 -14.71
N GLU A 127 14.34 -3.08 -15.05
CA GLU A 127 14.49 -3.63 -16.40
C GLU A 127 13.31 -4.52 -16.84
N ASP A 128 12.54 -5.05 -15.89
CA ASP A 128 11.38 -5.90 -16.13
C ASP A 128 10.05 -5.10 -16.08
N LEU A 129 10.11 -3.83 -15.72
CA LEU A 129 8.93 -2.96 -15.74
C LEU A 129 8.44 -2.76 -17.18
N ARG A 130 7.15 -3.05 -17.40
CA ARG A 130 6.46 -2.90 -18.68
C ARG A 130 5.13 -2.19 -18.46
N HIS A 131 4.05 -2.89 -18.72
CA HIS A 131 2.71 -2.31 -18.69
C HIS A 131 1.90 -2.77 -17.48
N VAL A 132 1.06 -1.88 -16.98
CA VAL A 132 -0.03 -2.23 -16.09
C VAL A 132 -1.35 -2.15 -16.87
N HIS A 133 -2.14 -3.22 -16.79
CA HIS A 133 -3.50 -3.28 -17.30
C HIS A 133 -4.46 -3.27 -16.13
N PHE A 134 -5.48 -2.45 -16.19
CA PHE A 134 -6.49 -2.37 -15.14
C PHE A 134 -7.79 -1.77 -15.66
N SER A 135 -8.85 -1.94 -14.89
CA SER A 135 -10.14 -1.35 -15.20
C SER A 135 -10.83 -0.83 -13.96
N TRP A 136 -11.66 0.17 -14.15
CA TRP A 136 -12.57 0.68 -13.14
C TRP A 136 -13.85 1.24 -13.73
N LEU A 137 -14.86 1.40 -12.87
CA LEU A 137 -16.09 2.09 -13.18
C LEU A 137 -16.37 3.12 -12.10
N VAL A 138 -16.58 4.36 -12.52
CA VAL A 138 -16.93 5.49 -11.66
C VAL A 138 -18.32 5.98 -12.03
N PRO A 139 -19.30 5.93 -11.12
CA PRO A 139 -20.65 6.39 -11.45
C PRO A 139 -20.80 7.90 -11.41
N THR A 140 -20.07 8.55 -10.48
CA THR A 140 -20.11 10.01 -10.27
C THR A 140 -18.76 10.52 -9.77
N LEU A 141 -18.43 11.76 -10.10
CA LEU A 141 -17.27 12.45 -9.55
C LEU A 141 -17.64 13.14 -8.22
N ILE A 142 -16.63 13.37 -7.40
CA ILE A 142 -16.73 14.19 -6.20
C ILE A 142 -16.68 15.65 -6.63
N GLN A 143 -17.78 16.37 -6.54
CA GLN A 143 -17.94 17.70 -7.14
C GLN A 143 -16.87 18.70 -6.68
N GLU A 144 -16.54 18.72 -5.39
CA GLU A 144 -15.62 19.64 -4.75
C GLU A 144 -14.15 19.22 -4.91
N ALA A 145 -13.89 18.02 -5.45
CA ALA A 145 -12.52 17.50 -5.52
C ALA A 145 -11.63 18.33 -6.46
N ASP A 146 -10.43 18.60 -5.98
CA ASP A 146 -9.33 19.17 -6.72
C ASP A 146 -8.00 18.54 -6.28
N LEU A 147 -7.53 17.59 -7.06
CA LEU A 147 -6.35 16.79 -6.76
C LEU A 147 -5.03 17.56 -6.58
N ALA A 148 -5.01 18.85 -6.92
CA ALA A 148 -3.83 19.71 -6.72
C ALA A 148 -3.87 20.47 -5.40
N THR A 149 -4.98 20.47 -4.68
CA THR A 149 -5.13 21.18 -3.41
C THR A 149 -5.16 20.20 -2.24
N ARG A 150 -4.68 20.63 -1.07
CA ARG A 150 -4.70 19.79 0.13
C ARG A 150 -6.11 19.47 0.61
N GLN A 151 -7.04 20.41 0.44
CA GLN A 151 -8.41 20.32 0.92
C GLN A 151 -9.32 19.53 -0.04
N GLY A 152 -8.94 19.41 -1.29
CA GLY A 152 -9.73 18.75 -2.31
C GLY A 152 -9.06 17.49 -2.89
N ASP A 153 -8.01 16.96 -2.27
CA ASP A 153 -7.25 15.80 -2.76
C ASP A 153 -8.01 14.50 -2.57
N ASP A 154 -9.19 14.41 -3.15
CA ASP A 154 -10.07 13.24 -3.13
C ASP A 154 -10.29 12.71 -4.55
N SER A 155 -10.40 11.39 -4.69
CA SER A 155 -10.68 10.75 -5.97
C SER A 155 -11.51 9.49 -5.80
N PRO A 156 -12.50 9.26 -6.67
CA PRO A 156 -13.27 8.02 -6.63
C PRO A 156 -12.43 6.78 -6.91
N VAL A 157 -11.32 6.93 -7.65
CA VAL A 157 -10.42 5.83 -8.00
C VAL A 157 -8.97 6.27 -8.08
N ARG A 158 -8.09 5.44 -7.52
CA ARG A 158 -6.63 5.55 -7.69
C ARG A 158 -6.05 4.15 -7.85
N LEU A 159 -5.19 3.97 -8.83
CA LEU A 159 -4.24 2.86 -8.85
C LEU A 159 -2.89 3.39 -8.39
N VAL A 160 -2.32 2.78 -7.39
CA VAL A 160 -1.13 3.26 -6.67
C VAL A 160 0.04 2.32 -6.94
N LEU A 161 1.16 2.85 -7.39
CA LEU A 161 2.41 2.13 -7.65
C LEU A 161 3.50 2.71 -6.77
N ALA A 162 4.13 1.86 -5.95
CA ALA A 162 5.16 2.24 -4.98
C ALA A 162 6.53 1.73 -5.42
N PHE A 163 7.53 2.62 -5.42
CA PHE A 163 8.87 2.34 -5.91
C PHE A 163 9.93 2.51 -4.82
N GLU A 164 10.94 1.66 -4.88
CA GLU A 164 12.22 1.88 -4.19
C GLU A 164 13.07 2.91 -4.95
N GLY A 165 14.06 3.45 -4.24
CA GLY A 165 15.06 4.36 -4.78
C GLY A 165 16.00 4.86 -3.71
N ASP A 166 16.90 5.75 -4.08
CA ASP A 166 17.88 6.32 -3.17
C ASP A 166 17.26 7.46 -2.33
N ARG A 167 16.92 7.16 -1.08
CA ARG A 167 16.38 8.16 -0.14
C ARG A 167 17.38 9.24 0.24
N GLY A 168 18.67 9.09 -0.07
CA GLY A 168 19.66 10.17 0.02
C GLY A 168 19.31 11.38 -0.85
N ASN A 169 18.51 11.16 -1.89
CA ASN A 169 18.01 12.22 -2.79
C ASN A 169 16.73 12.92 -2.29
N PHE A 170 16.24 12.58 -1.10
CA PHE A 170 15.09 13.28 -0.53
C PHE A 170 15.41 14.74 -0.23
N SER A 171 14.47 15.63 -0.50
CA SER A 171 14.48 16.96 0.05
C SER A 171 14.46 16.91 1.58
N ALA A 172 14.92 17.94 2.26
CA ALA A 172 14.84 18.02 3.72
C ALA A 172 13.41 17.82 4.24
N LYS A 173 12.42 18.32 3.48
CA LYS A 173 11.00 18.13 3.78
C LYS A 173 10.57 16.67 3.68
N ASP A 174 10.97 15.98 2.62
CA ASP A 174 10.59 14.57 2.41
C ASP A 174 11.33 13.65 3.37
N ALA A 175 12.58 13.94 3.69
CA ALA A 175 13.34 13.22 4.72
C ALA A 175 12.65 13.33 6.10
N ALA A 176 12.22 14.53 6.48
CA ALA A 176 11.47 14.73 7.73
C ALA A 176 10.11 14.00 7.72
N LEU A 177 9.41 14.01 6.59
CA LEU A 177 8.14 13.30 6.44
C LEU A 177 8.35 11.78 6.51
N ASN A 178 9.41 11.25 5.89
CA ASN A 178 9.77 9.84 5.95
C ASN A 178 10.07 9.40 7.39
N GLU A 179 10.84 10.20 8.12
CA GLU A 179 11.17 9.91 9.52
C GLU A 179 9.91 9.94 10.41
N LEU A 180 9.03 10.92 10.22
CA LEU A 180 7.75 10.97 10.93
C LEU A 180 6.89 9.74 10.63
N THR A 181 6.82 9.34 9.37
CA THR A 181 6.07 8.14 8.96
C THR A 181 6.65 6.90 9.61
N ARG A 182 7.97 6.75 9.62
CA ARG A 182 8.69 5.65 10.25
C ARG A 182 8.40 5.58 11.76
N LEU A 183 8.43 6.71 12.45
CA LEU A 183 8.10 6.79 13.88
C LEU A 183 6.64 6.42 14.19
N MET A 184 5.70 6.81 13.31
CA MET A 184 4.28 6.56 13.54
C MET A 184 3.81 5.16 13.12
N THR A 185 4.41 4.59 12.08
CA THR A 185 3.92 3.36 11.44
C THR A 185 4.91 2.20 11.53
N GLY A 186 6.14 2.45 11.95
CA GLY A 186 7.23 1.48 11.94
C GLY A 186 7.78 1.17 10.53
N LYS A 187 7.24 1.81 9.48
CA LYS A 187 7.63 1.58 8.08
C LYS A 187 8.06 2.90 7.43
N GLU A 188 9.06 2.84 6.58
CA GLU A 188 9.47 3.97 5.75
C GLU A 188 8.48 4.21 4.62
N MET A 189 8.42 5.46 4.14
CA MET A 189 7.71 5.78 2.92
C MET A 189 8.38 5.13 1.70
N PRO A 190 7.62 4.74 0.66
CA PRO A 190 8.21 4.46 -0.64
C PRO A 190 9.06 5.65 -1.11
N TYR A 191 10.14 5.37 -1.84
CA TYR A 191 10.96 6.43 -2.42
C TYR A 191 10.14 7.33 -3.34
N ALA A 192 9.30 6.72 -4.18
CA ALA A 192 8.36 7.42 -5.04
C ALA A 192 7.04 6.66 -5.15
N THR A 193 5.95 7.39 -5.33
CA THR A 193 4.62 6.84 -5.55
C THR A 193 3.98 7.48 -6.76
N LEU A 194 3.71 6.68 -7.79
CA LEU A 194 2.94 7.08 -8.95
C LEU A 194 1.50 6.64 -8.77
N MET A 195 0.55 7.54 -8.97
CA MET A 195 -0.88 7.25 -8.87
C MET A 195 -1.56 7.55 -10.20
N TYR A 196 -2.25 6.60 -10.79
CA TYR A 196 -3.21 6.87 -11.86
C TYR A 196 -4.53 7.28 -11.24
N VAL A 197 -5.11 8.35 -11.74
CA VAL A 197 -6.30 8.99 -11.13
C VAL A 197 -7.33 9.42 -12.16
N TRP A 198 -8.59 9.52 -11.73
CA TRP A 198 -9.65 10.26 -12.43
C TRP A 198 -9.74 11.66 -11.86
N CYS A 199 -9.62 12.69 -12.68
CA CYS A 199 -9.64 14.09 -12.26
C CYS A 199 -10.93 14.80 -12.73
N ASN A 200 -11.40 15.76 -11.92
CA ASN A 200 -12.57 16.55 -12.30
C ASN A 200 -12.24 17.67 -13.31
N LYS A 201 -11.06 18.28 -13.17
CA LYS A 201 -10.78 19.61 -13.74
C LYS A 201 -9.62 19.63 -14.72
N ARG A 202 -8.63 18.76 -14.53
CA ARG A 202 -7.39 18.81 -15.33
C ARG A 202 -7.44 17.80 -16.46
N PRO A 203 -6.94 18.15 -17.66
CA PRO A 203 -6.99 17.24 -18.80
C PRO A 203 -6.16 15.97 -18.56
N VAL A 204 -6.51 14.93 -19.30
CA VAL A 204 -5.74 13.69 -19.38
C VAL A 204 -4.29 14.00 -19.78
N GLY A 205 -3.34 13.29 -19.19
CA GLY A 205 -1.90 13.51 -19.35
C GLY A 205 -1.30 14.51 -18.35
N THR A 206 -2.14 15.24 -17.58
CA THR A 206 -1.61 16.14 -16.54
C THR A 206 -0.97 15.36 -15.42
N ILE A 207 0.22 15.79 -15.00
CA ILE A 207 0.92 15.27 -13.82
C ILE A 207 0.74 16.28 -12.69
N ILE A 208 0.12 15.84 -11.60
CA ILE A 208 -0.18 16.65 -10.42
C ILE A 208 0.76 16.23 -9.30
N GLN A 209 1.56 17.16 -8.81
CA GLN A 209 2.38 16.95 -7.61
C GLN A 209 1.50 16.95 -6.36
N ASN A 210 1.78 16.06 -5.41
CA ASN A 210 1.09 16.08 -4.13
C ASN A 210 1.49 17.33 -3.33
N ALA A 211 0.52 17.97 -2.66
CA ALA A 211 0.75 19.21 -1.90
C ALA A 211 1.66 19.04 -0.67
N ARG A 212 1.86 17.81 -0.20
CA ARG A 212 2.65 17.50 1.01
C ARG A 212 4.07 17.04 0.70
N THR A 213 4.28 16.39 -0.46
CA THR A 213 5.57 15.80 -0.83
C THR A 213 5.72 15.82 -2.35
N ASP A 214 6.94 15.94 -2.84
CA ASP A 214 7.25 15.81 -4.27
C ASP A 214 7.51 14.35 -4.68
N ARG A 215 7.50 13.43 -3.72
CA ARG A 215 7.66 11.99 -3.97
C ARG A 215 6.36 11.25 -4.30
N ILE A 216 5.23 11.95 -4.36
CA ILE A 216 3.94 11.43 -4.83
C ILE A 216 3.48 12.25 -6.03
N ARG A 217 3.28 11.57 -7.16
CA ARG A 217 2.76 12.16 -8.40
C ARG A 217 1.47 11.47 -8.80
N LYS A 218 0.49 12.26 -9.22
CA LYS A 218 -0.79 11.79 -9.75
C LYS A 218 -0.81 12.02 -11.24
N PHE A 219 -0.92 10.95 -12.00
CA PHE A 219 -1.04 10.99 -13.46
C PHE A 219 -2.52 10.92 -13.83
N VAL A 220 -3.06 11.96 -14.40
CA VAL A 220 -4.47 12.02 -14.84
C VAL A 220 -4.65 11.16 -16.08
N ILE A 221 -5.36 10.05 -15.96
CA ILE A 221 -5.64 9.15 -17.08
C ILE A 221 -7.10 9.24 -17.53
N GLU A 222 -7.97 9.85 -16.73
CA GLU A 222 -9.35 10.15 -17.08
C GLU A 222 -9.74 11.50 -16.47
N SER A 223 -10.63 12.25 -17.16
CA SER A 223 -10.99 13.60 -16.72
C SER A 223 -12.43 13.96 -17.06
N GLY A 224 -13.07 14.67 -16.13
CA GLY A 224 -14.43 15.18 -16.31
C GLY A 224 -15.49 14.09 -16.40
N PRO A 225 -16.72 14.43 -16.83
CA PRO A 225 -17.86 13.51 -16.76
C PRO A 225 -17.95 12.51 -17.92
N MET A 226 -17.10 12.65 -18.93
CA MET A 226 -17.09 11.72 -20.06
C MET A 226 -16.61 10.34 -19.62
N GLY A 227 -17.35 9.29 -19.93
CA GLY A 227 -17.01 7.92 -19.53
C GLY A 227 -17.50 7.49 -18.15
N LEU A 228 -18.21 8.36 -17.40
CA LEU A 228 -18.91 7.95 -16.19
C LEU A 228 -19.94 6.85 -16.46
N ARG A 229 -20.17 5.97 -15.46
CA ARG A 229 -21.09 4.81 -15.55
C ARG A 229 -20.72 3.78 -16.61
N GLN A 230 -19.50 3.82 -17.10
CA GLN A 230 -18.94 2.88 -18.06
C GLN A 230 -17.66 2.28 -17.49
N TRP A 231 -17.44 1.01 -17.78
CA TRP A 231 -16.14 0.40 -17.53
C TRP A 231 -15.09 1.04 -18.44
N ARG A 232 -14.02 1.49 -17.80
CA ARG A 232 -12.85 2.05 -18.49
C ARG A 232 -11.70 1.09 -18.31
N ASN A 233 -11.09 0.66 -19.41
CA ASN A 233 -9.96 -0.25 -19.45
C ASN A 233 -8.72 0.54 -19.86
N TYR A 234 -7.61 0.30 -19.16
CA TYR A 234 -6.37 1.02 -19.39
C TYR A 234 -5.21 0.05 -19.52
N GLU A 235 -4.29 0.43 -20.37
CA GLU A 235 -2.96 -0.09 -20.50
C GLU A 235 -1.99 1.09 -20.39
N ARG A 236 -1.06 1.03 -19.42
CA ARG A 236 -0.12 2.14 -19.18
C ARG A 236 1.31 1.60 -19.13
N ASP A 237 2.22 2.24 -19.85
CA ASP A 237 3.65 2.01 -19.74
C ASP A 237 4.15 2.65 -18.43
N ILE A 238 4.47 1.80 -17.45
CA ILE A 238 4.85 2.23 -16.10
C ILE A 238 6.16 3.03 -16.14
N ARG A 239 7.13 2.59 -16.94
CA ARG A 239 8.44 3.25 -17.05
C ARG A 239 8.28 4.65 -17.65
N ALA A 240 7.63 4.74 -18.81
CA ALA A 240 7.43 6.02 -19.49
C ALA A 240 6.64 7.01 -18.63
N ASP A 241 5.60 6.54 -17.95
CA ASP A 241 4.78 7.38 -17.06
C ASP A 241 5.55 7.84 -15.81
N PHE A 242 6.41 6.96 -15.26
CA PHE A 242 7.26 7.33 -14.12
C PHE A 242 8.31 8.37 -14.53
N GLU A 243 9.01 8.16 -15.64
CA GLU A 243 10.02 9.10 -16.17
C GLU A 243 9.38 10.47 -16.47
N ALA A 244 8.19 10.48 -17.09
CA ALA A 244 7.44 11.70 -17.31
C ALA A 244 7.03 12.41 -16.01
N ALA A 245 6.69 11.63 -14.96
CA ALA A 245 6.22 12.18 -13.70
C ALA A 245 7.35 12.70 -12.81
N PHE A 246 8.49 12.02 -12.76
CA PHE A 246 9.56 12.30 -11.80
C PHE A 246 10.83 12.87 -12.44
N GLY A 247 11.01 12.78 -13.78
CA GLY A 247 12.21 13.21 -14.48
C GLY A 247 13.42 12.30 -14.26
N GLU A 248 13.21 11.11 -13.73
CA GLU A 248 14.24 10.13 -13.43
C GLU A 248 13.77 8.71 -13.78
N ALA A 249 14.68 7.77 -13.96
CA ALA A 249 14.31 6.38 -14.19
C ALA A 249 13.70 5.73 -12.94
N PRO A 250 12.69 4.86 -13.08
CA PRO A 250 12.09 4.19 -11.93
C PRO A 250 13.08 3.23 -11.28
N GLY A 251 13.03 3.14 -9.96
CA GLY A 251 13.60 2.06 -9.20
C GLY A 251 12.73 0.79 -9.28
N LYS A 252 12.97 -0.15 -8.39
CA LYS A 252 12.20 -1.39 -8.27
C LYS A 252 10.76 -1.08 -7.86
N LEU A 253 9.78 -1.65 -8.55
CA LEU A 253 8.38 -1.61 -8.10
C LEU A 253 8.21 -2.58 -6.94
N VAL A 254 7.79 -2.07 -5.78
CA VAL A 254 7.70 -2.83 -4.53
C VAL A 254 6.28 -2.97 -4.00
N GLY A 255 5.33 -2.22 -4.52
CA GLY A 255 3.95 -2.30 -4.10
C GLY A 255 2.97 -1.81 -5.16
N ILE A 256 1.80 -2.41 -5.15
CA ILE A 256 0.65 -1.97 -5.93
C ILE A 256 -0.57 -1.90 -5.01
N GLY A 257 -1.42 -0.90 -5.21
CA GLY A 257 -2.62 -0.71 -4.41
C GLY A 257 -3.74 -0.01 -5.15
N ILE A 258 -4.92 -0.08 -4.57
CA ILE A 258 -6.09 0.70 -4.99
C ILE A 258 -6.57 1.57 -3.84
N MET A 259 -7.06 2.76 -4.15
CA MET A 259 -7.56 3.69 -3.15
C MET A 259 -8.76 4.45 -3.69
N THR A 260 -9.76 4.61 -2.84
CA THR A 260 -10.93 5.48 -3.02
C THR A 260 -11.05 6.34 -1.79
N ASP A 261 -11.07 7.65 -1.94
CA ASP A 261 -11.07 8.59 -0.83
C ASP A 261 -12.01 9.77 -1.04
N SER A 262 -12.58 10.27 0.04
CA SER A 262 -13.49 11.43 0.07
C SER A 262 -13.40 12.21 1.39
N ASP A 263 -12.30 12.03 2.13
CA ASP A 263 -12.14 12.56 3.49
C ASP A 263 -11.81 14.06 3.52
N ASN A 264 -11.11 14.56 2.51
CA ASN A 264 -10.72 15.98 2.43
C ASN A 264 -11.93 16.88 2.15
N THR A 265 -12.81 16.45 1.26
CA THR A 265 -14.06 17.15 0.92
C THR A 265 -15.24 16.76 1.82
N ARG A 266 -15.05 15.74 2.68
CA ARG A 266 -16.11 15.16 3.53
C ARG A 266 -17.32 14.68 2.72
N SER A 267 -17.05 14.16 1.53
CA SER A 267 -18.07 13.71 0.58
C SER A 267 -18.32 12.21 0.70
N GLN A 268 -19.23 11.73 -0.14
CA GLN A 268 -19.45 10.30 -0.37
C GLN A 268 -19.11 9.96 -1.81
N THR A 269 -18.45 8.83 -2.02
CA THR A 269 -18.17 8.31 -3.36
C THR A 269 -18.16 6.80 -3.36
N GLN A 270 -18.34 6.23 -4.55
CA GLN A 270 -18.17 4.81 -4.78
C GLN A 270 -17.58 4.56 -6.17
N ALA A 271 -16.91 3.44 -6.29
CA ALA A 271 -16.38 2.97 -7.56
C ALA A 271 -16.26 1.44 -7.55
N TRP A 272 -16.02 0.86 -8.71
CA TRP A 272 -15.69 -0.56 -8.86
C TRP A 272 -14.35 -0.70 -9.54
N TYR A 273 -13.56 -1.63 -9.01
CA TYR A 273 -12.27 -2.04 -9.58
C TYR A 273 -12.39 -3.43 -10.17
N GLY A 274 -11.96 -3.57 -11.40
CA GLY A 274 -11.87 -4.84 -12.11
C GLY A 274 -10.49 -5.48 -11.94
N LYS A 275 -10.15 -6.36 -12.89
CA LYS A 275 -8.86 -7.03 -12.92
C LYS A 275 -7.70 -6.04 -13.06
N ILE A 276 -6.60 -6.34 -12.35
CA ILE A 276 -5.31 -5.64 -12.46
C ILE A 276 -4.26 -6.67 -12.85
N SER A 277 -3.37 -6.33 -13.78
CA SER A 277 -2.22 -7.17 -14.13
C SER A 277 -1.01 -6.34 -14.53
N LEU A 278 0.16 -6.78 -14.13
CA LEU A 278 1.47 -6.27 -14.53
C LEU A 278 2.07 -7.23 -15.56
N LYS A 279 2.55 -6.70 -16.67
CA LYS A 279 3.17 -7.45 -17.77
C LYS A 279 4.56 -6.93 -18.07
#